data_85e3933a5155ad8133027a123884940f
#
_entry.id   85e3933a5155ad8133027a123884940f
#
_cell.length_a   1.000
_cell.length_b   1.000
_cell.length_c   1.000
_cell.angle_alpha   90.00
_cell.angle_beta   90.00
_cell.angle_gamma   90.00
#
_symmetry.space_group_name_H-M   'P 1'
#
loop_
_entity.id
_entity.type
_entity.pdbx_description
1 polymer ?
#
loop_
_entity_poly.entity_id
_entity_poly.type
_entity_poly.pdbx_seq_one_letter_code
_entity_poly.pdbx_strand_id
1 'polypeptide(L)'
;MPQVQEKVSGITTEALQAITPHLVCGGAADAIDFYRKAFGAEEVMRLAGPNGKLMHALIRIGNANVMLVDEAPEWGSLSPLTLGGSPVRLSSRLFISPHSKRG
;
A
#
# COMPACT_ATOMS: atom_id res chain seq x y z
N MET A 1 -21.20 -5.59 -11.66
CA MET A 1 -21.21 -5.20 -11.26
C MET A 1 -21.12 -4.33 -11.04
N PRO A 2 -21.28 -4.13 -10.94
CA PRO A 2 -21.12 -3.23 -10.76
C PRO A 2 -20.68 -2.63 -10.08
N GLN A 3 -20.28 -2.25 -9.74
CA GLN A 3 -19.89 -1.67 -9.25
C GLN A 3 -19.72 -0.83 -8.98
N VAL A 4 -19.67 -1.14 -9.00
CA VAL A 4 -19.30 -0.46 -8.60
C VAL A 4 -19.10 0.79 -8.26
N GLN A 5 -19.00 1.17 -7.76
CA GLN A 5 -18.97 2.52 -7.52
C GLN A 5 -17.72 3.14 -7.97
N GLU A 6 -17.71 4.42 -8.20
CA GLU A 6 -16.54 5.03 -8.72
C GLU A 6 -15.57 5.48 -7.69
N LYS A 7 -16.01 5.54 -6.44
CA LYS A 7 -15.15 5.99 -5.38
C LYS A 7 -15.20 5.04 -4.22
N VAL A 8 -14.05 4.78 -3.65
CA VAL A 8 -13.93 4.03 -2.42
C VAL A 8 -12.96 4.82 -1.57
N SER A 9 -13.46 5.46 -0.50
CA SER A 9 -12.61 6.20 0.42
C SER A 9 -11.75 7.24 -0.30
N GLY A 10 -12.37 7.97 -1.23
CA GLY A 10 -11.66 9.00 -1.95
C GLY A 10 -10.88 8.52 -3.16
N ILE A 11 -10.89 7.22 -3.43
CA ILE A 11 -10.19 6.65 -4.57
C ILE A 11 -11.20 6.35 -5.66
N THR A 12 -10.98 6.89 -6.83
CA THR A 12 -11.85 6.58 -7.96
C THR A 12 -11.43 5.27 -8.58
N THR A 13 -12.35 4.64 -9.27
CA THR A 13 -12.03 3.38 -9.94
C THR A 13 -10.95 3.58 -11.00
N GLU A 14 -10.83 4.77 -11.52
CA GLU A 14 -9.81 5.04 -12.52
C GLU A 14 -8.42 5.10 -11.93
N ALA A 15 -8.31 5.36 -10.64
CA ALA A 15 -7.01 5.37 -9.97
C ALA A 15 -6.53 3.97 -9.67
N LEU A 16 -7.39 2.96 -9.81
CA LEU A 16 -7.03 1.59 -9.50
C LEU A 16 -6.60 0.88 -10.76
N GLN A 17 -5.65 0.00 -10.62
CA GLN A 17 -5.17 -0.85 -11.68
C GLN A 17 -6.02 -2.10 -11.75
N ALA A 18 -5.82 -2.91 -12.78
CA ALA A 18 -6.51 -4.18 -12.84
C ALA A 18 -6.25 -5.00 -11.58
N ILE A 19 -5.02 -4.92 -11.09
CA ILE A 19 -4.66 -5.52 -9.82
C ILE A 19 -3.87 -4.47 -9.06
N THR A 20 -4.33 -4.16 -7.87
CA THR A 20 -3.68 -3.17 -7.03
C THR A 20 -3.26 -3.83 -5.73
N PRO A 21 -1.98 -3.80 -5.39
CA PRO A 21 -1.56 -4.34 -4.10
C PRO A 21 -2.25 -3.60 -2.97
N HIS A 22 -2.67 -4.33 -1.97
CA HIS A 22 -3.30 -3.77 -0.79
C HIS A 22 -2.56 -4.36 0.40
N LEU A 23 -1.66 -3.59 0.99
CA LEU A 23 -0.74 -4.07 2.00
C LEU A 23 -1.31 -3.83 3.39
N VAL A 24 -1.33 -4.89 4.18
CA VAL A 24 -1.72 -4.79 5.58
C VAL A 24 -0.45 -4.61 6.39
N CYS A 25 -0.37 -3.53 7.13
CA CYS A 25 0.87 -3.12 7.77
C CYS A 25 0.72 -3.08 9.28
N GLY A 26 1.81 -3.34 9.95
CA GLY A 26 1.88 -3.11 11.39
C GLY A 26 2.44 -1.72 11.65
N GLY A 27 1.81 -0.71 11.07
CA GLY A 27 2.28 0.66 11.13
C GLY A 27 2.28 1.26 9.75
N ALA A 28 1.07 1.53 9.21
CA ALA A 28 0.95 1.97 7.83
C ALA A 28 1.60 3.34 7.62
N ALA A 29 1.48 4.24 8.60
CA ALA A 29 2.09 5.56 8.46
C ALA A 29 3.59 5.45 8.32
N ASP A 30 4.22 4.58 9.11
CA ASP A 30 5.66 4.39 9.02
C ASP A 30 6.02 3.73 7.70
N ALA A 31 5.17 2.83 7.22
CA ALA A 31 5.41 2.19 5.93
C ALA A 31 5.38 3.22 4.81
N ILE A 32 4.44 4.15 4.86
CA ILE A 32 4.37 5.20 3.86
C ILE A 32 5.65 6.04 3.87
N ASP A 33 6.13 6.40 5.05
CA ASP A 33 7.38 7.15 5.15
C ASP A 33 8.53 6.37 4.55
N PHE A 34 8.57 5.07 4.80
CA PHE A 34 9.62 4.24 4.23
C PHE A 34 9.56 4.25 2.72
N TYR A 35 8.35 4.07 2.16
CA TYR A 35 8.20 4.04 0.71
C TYR A 35 8.53 5.38 0.08
N ARG A 36 8.22 6.48 0.76
CA ARG A 36 8.58 7.79 0.25
C ARG A 36 10.08 7.96 0.18
N LYS A 37 10.78 7.51 1.20
CA LYS A 37 12.24 7.66 1.24
C LYS A 37 12.95 6.69 0.33
N ALA A 38 12.45 5.46 0.27
CA ALA A 38 13.13 4.41 -0.48
C ALA A 38 12.80 4.46 -1.97
N PHE A 39 11.57 4.80 -2.32
CA PHE A 39 11.11 4.71 -3.71
C PHE A 39 10.60 6.01 -4.26
N GLY A 40 10.63 7.08 -3.49
CA GLY A 40 10.08 8.35 -3.96
C GLY A 40 8.57 8.32 -4.09
N ALA A 41 7.90 7.51 -3.26
CA ALA A 41 6.46 7.39 -3.35
C ALA A 41 5.78 8.70 -3.03
N GLU A 42 4.63 8.93 -3.68
CA GLU A 42 3.78 10.06 -3.40
C GLU A 42 2.58 9.57 -2.62
N GLU A 43 2.25 10.27 -1.55
CA GLU A 43 1.03 9.94 -0.81
C GLU A 43 -0.15 10.61 -1.51
N VAL A 44 -1.06 9.80 -2.03
CA VAL A 44 -2.20 10.31 -2.78
C VAL A 44 -3.35 10.62 -1.84
N MET A 45 -3.63 9.74 -0.88
CA MET A 45 -4.68 10.02 0.08
C MET A 45 -4.44 9.15 1.31
N ARG A 46 -5.04 9.57 2.40
CA ARG A 46 -4.91 8.90 3.68
C ARG A 46 -6.20 9.11 4.46
N LEU A 47 -6.74 8.04 5.00
CA LEU A 47 -7.95 8.10 5.80
C LEU A 47 -7.65 7.49 7.16
N ALA A 48 -7.63 8.34 8.18
CA ALA A 48 -7.33 7.90 9.54
C ALA A 48 -8.58 7.46 10.25
N GLY A 49 -8.45 6.43 11.06
CA GLY A 49 -9.53 5.98 11.91
C GLY A 49 -9.45 6.61 13.28
N PRO A 50 -10.34 6.15 14.20
CA PRO A 50 -10.46 6.78 15.51
C PRO A 50 -9.20 6.71 16.35
N ASN A 51 -8.40 5.69 16.19
CA ASN A 51 -7.21 5.52 17.03
C ASN A 51 -5.95 6.01 16.35
N GLY A 52 -6.09 6.82 15.31
CA GLY A 52 -4.92 7.26 14.56
C GLY A 52 -4.41 6.22 13.60
N LYS A 53 -4.98 5.05 13.59
CA LYS A 53 -4.60 4.04 12.61
C LYS A 53 -5.15 4.41 11.26
N LEU A 54 -4.45 4.02 10.22
CA LEU A 54 -4.90 4.30 8.87
C LEU A 54 -5.87 3.21 8.44
N MET A 55 -7.10 3.61 8.15
CA MET A 55 -8.10 2.69 7.63
C MET A 55 -7.92 2.49 6.15
N HIS A 56 -7.26 3.42 5.49
CA HIS A 56 -7.07 3.35 4.07
C HIS A 56 -6.03 4.37 3.66
N ALA A 57 -5.18 4.00 2.74
CA ALA A 57 -4.21 4.93 2.20
C ALA A 57 -3.86 4.50 0.80
N LEU A 58 -3.47 5.45 -0.03
CA LEU A 58 -3.04 5.19 -1.38
C LEU A 58 -1.77 5.95 -1.63
N ILE A 59 -0.76 5.26 -2.10
CA ILE A 59 0.48 5.90 -2.52
C ILE A 59 0.73 5.54 -3.97
N ARG A 60 1.54 6.36 -4.62
CA ARG A 60 1.95 6.10 -6.00
C ARG A 60 3.46 5.98 -6.05
N ILE A 61 3.91 4.90 -6.66
CA ILE A 61 5.33 4.67 -6.88
C ILE A 61 5.50 4.57 -8.39
N GLY A 62 6.16 5.59 -8.98
CA GLY A 62 6.21 5.66 -10.42
C GLY A 62 4.81 5.80 -10.99
N ASN A 63 4.41 4.87 -11.83
CA ASN A 63 3.06 4.87 -12.37
C ASN A 63 2.17 3.81 -11.72
N ALA A 64 2.60 3.25 -10.61
CA ALA A 64 1.85 2.19 -9.94
C ALA A 64 1.23 2.71 -8.66
N ASN A 65 0.01 2.27 -8.40
CA ASN A 65 -0.69 2.60 -7.18
C ASN A 65 -0.63 1.44 -6.22
N VAL A 66 -0.45 1.74 -4.93
CA VAL A 66 -0.39 0.74 -3.88
C VAL A 66 -1.26 1.24 -2.73
N MET A 67 -2.12 0.37 -2.25
CA MET A 67 -2.98 0.69 -1.12
C MET A 67 -2.37 0.13 0.14
N LEU A 68 -2.57 0.85 1.25
CA LEU A 68 -2.07 0.41 2.55
C LEU A 68 -3.14 0.59 3.59
N VAL A 69 -3.08 -0.25 4.62
CA VAL A 69 -3.99 -0.17 5.75
C VAL A 69 -3.28 -0.71 6.97
N ASP A 70 -3.59 -0.15 8.13
CA ASP A 70 -3.09 -0.73 9.37
C ASP A 70 -3.83 -2.03 9.62
N GLU A 71 -3.13 -2.98 10.26
CA GLU A 71 -3.78 -4.24 10.56
C GLU A 71 -4.94 -4.04 11.52
N ALA A 72 -5.92 -4.89 11.41
CA ALA A 72 -7.10 -4.86 12.26
C ALA A 72 -7.41 -6.30 12.64
N PRO A 73 -6.76 -6.80 13.71
CA PRO A 73 -6.91 -8.21 14.06
C PRO A 73 -8.36 -8.61 14.34
N GLU A 74 -9.14 -7.67 14.85
CA GLU A 74 -10.55 -7.97 15.14
C GLU A 74 -11.34 -8.26 13.86
N TRP A 75 -10.81 -7.90 12.71
CA TRP A 75 -11.45 -8.18 11.44
C TRP A 75 -10.68 -9.24 10.66
N GLY A 76 -9.69 -9.87 11.28
CA GLY A 76 -8.89 -10.88 10.61
C GLY A 76 -7.85 -10.33 9.67
N SER A 77 -7.60 -9.03 9.72
CA SER A 77 -6.63 -8.38 8.85
C SER A 77 -5.31 -8.25 9.61
N LEU A 78 -4.36 -9.10 9.30
CA LEU A 78 -3.12 -9.20 10.05
C LEU A 78 -1.93 -8.83 9.17
N SER A 79 -0.95 -8.16 9.78
CA SER A 79 0.26 -7.76 9.07
C SER A 79 1.24 -8.92 9.02
N PRO A 80 2.22 -8.85 8.10
CA PRO A 80 3.27 -9.86 8.07
C PRO A 80 4.04 -9.97 9.38
N LEU A 81 4.19 -8.85 10.10
CA LEU A 81 4.88 -8.90 11.38
C LEU A 81 4.12 -9.76 12.36
N THR A 82 2.82 -9.61 12.41
CA THR A 82 1.99 -10.41 13.31
C THR A 82 1.95 -11.87 12.88
N LEU A 83 1.90 -12.09 11.57
CA LEU A 83 1.86 -13.46 11.05
C LEU A 83 3.21 -14.16 11.07
N GLY A 84 4.27 -13.39 11.15
CA GLY A 84 5.61 -13.97 11.15
C GLY A 84 6.19 -14.15 9.77
N GLY A 85 5.59 -13.56 8.76
CA GLY A 85 6.12 -13.63 7.41
C GLY A 85 5.04 -13.49 6.37
N SER A 86 5.43 -13.49 5.12
CA SER A 86 4.52 -13.38 3.99
C SER A 86 5.13 -14.08 2.79
N PRO A 87 4.33 -14.84 2.03
CA PRO A 87 4.84 -15.46 0.81
C PRO A 87 4.80 -14.50 -0.38
N VAL A 88 4.20 -13.32 -0.20
CA VAL A 88 4.03 -12.38 -1.30
C VAL A 88 5.22 -11.45 -1.36
N ARG A 89 5.71 -11.21 -2.56
CA ARG A 89 6.78 -10.26 -2.81
C ARG A 89 6.32 -9.22 -3.81
N LEU A 90 6.79 -8.01 -3.61
CA LEU A 90 6.57 -6.95 -4.57
C LEU A 90 7.92 -6.57 -5.16
N SER A 91 7.98 -6.45 -6.47
CA SER A 91 9.20 -6.07 -7.15
C SER A 91 9.00 -4.74 -7.85
N SER A 92 10.00 -3.88 -7.77
CA SER A 92 9.92 -2.58 -8.41
C SER A 92 11.06 -2.43 -9.40
N ARG A 93 10.72 -2.14 -10.65
CA ARG A 93 11.75 -1.90 -11.64
C ARG A 93 12.48 -0.60 -11.40
N LEU A 94 11.91 0.26 -10.57
CA LEU A 94 12.59 1.51 -10.23
C LEU A 94 13.82 1.24 -9.37
N PHE A 95 13.81 0.12 -8.67
CA PHE A 95 14.89 -0.26 -7.82
C PHE A 95 15.90 -1.14 -8.53
N ILE A 96 15.51 -1.72 -9.66
CA ILE A 96 16.35 -2.63 -10.42
C ILE A 96 16.94 -1.84 -11.56
N SER A 97 18.24 -1.67 -11.53
CA SER A 97 18.91 -1.01 -12.63
C SER A 97 19.96 -1.95 -13.19
N PRO A 98 20.40 -1.70 -14.42
CA PRO A 98 21.32 -2.64 -15.04
C PRO A 98 22.59 -2.87 -14.26
N HIS A 99 23.02 -1.87 -13.48
CA HIS A 99 24.23 -2.05 -12.73
C HIS A 99 23.99 -2.20 -11.27
N SER A 100 22.78 -2.28 -10.84
CA SER A 100 22.53 -2.51 -9.45
C SER A 100 22.55 -3.95 -9.16
N LYS A 101 22.83 -4.69 -10.12
CA LYS A 101 22.82 -6.00 -9.90
C LYS A 101 23.81 -6.37 -8.97
N ARG A 102 24.29 -5.82 -8.62
CA ARG A 102 24.87 -6.14 -7.78
C ARG A 102 24.65 -6.72 -7.11
N GLY A 103 24.35 -6.71 -7.24
CA GLY A 103 24.23 -7.24 -6.70
C GLY A 103 24.21 -7.45 -6.48
#